data_3be0e073a980da31d25f4e001a7f77d3
#
_entry.id   3be0e073a980da31d25f4e001a7f77d3
#
_cell.length_a   1.000
_cell.length_b   1.000
_cell.length_c   1.000
_cell.angle_alpha   90.00
_cell.angle_beta   90.00
_cell.angle_gamma   90.00
#
_symmetry.space_group_name_H-M   'P 1'
#
loop_
_entity.id
_entity.type
_entity.pdbx_description
1 polymer ?
#
loop_
_entity_poly.entity_id
_entity_poly.type
_entity_poly.pdbx_seq_one_letter_code
_entity_poly.pdbx_strand_id
1 'polypeptide(L)'
;MKKTNLLLAAAFSMALGSIAMNASACSTVVVGKDVSATGQIMIGHNEDNDLRIVTSQYWVPAADHKAGELITYEPTTAKIPQVPHTYGFYWTQTLHPDGYSFSDGFVNENGVAIVTNNCNNTFEEKNPVVDGGVGYGIRRLLAERAKTARDAVDIAIDLVTKYGYITGGRTYTVADRNEAWQIMLLKGHRYIARKVQNDEVTYIANAFAFDKVDVNSKDVIMSPDLIEHAIKTGHYKPTKAGDYSDFSFRKAYQPIERRSADWNKDRAQTAWEMLMGKETMDQEAFPYSVKPTKKLTVSDVQKIVSGHWKREARTSGFFHQSMRDICNVGTFESVVYEMNADPLLTRGWRTSARPCQTPFVPF
;
A
#
# COMPACT_ATOMS: atom_id res chain seq x y z
N MET A 1 -40.80 -13.75 -50.02
CA MET A 1 -39.65 -14.39 -49.39
C MET A 1 -38.49 -13.40 -49.34
N LYS A 2 -38.31 -12.69 -48.26
CA LYS A 2 -37.14 -11.84 -47.93
C LYS A 2 -37.55 -11.01 -46.72
N LYS A 3 -37.17 -11.39 -45.51
CA LYS A 3 -37.06 -10.57 -44.29
C LYS A 3 -37.06 -11.51 -43.07
N THR A 4 -35.96 -12.20 -42.83
CA THR A 4 -35.73 -12.92 -41.57
C THR A 4 -34.29 -13.32 -41.42
N ASN A 5 -33.32 -12.38 -41.55
CA ASN A 5 -31.93 -12.69 -41.23
C ASN A 5 -31.16 -11.44 -40.73
N LEU A 6 -31.81 -10.51 -40.02
CA LEU A 6 -31.12 -9.31 -39.51
C LEU A 6 -31.27 -9.10 -38.01
N LEU A 7 -31.75 -10.08 -37.25
CA LEU A 7 -31.98 -9.95 -35.82
C LEU A 7 -31.11 -10.87 -34.93
N LEU A 8 -30.21 -11.65 -35.50
CA LEU A 8 -29.30 -12.52 -34.73
C LEU A 8 -27.86 -11.98 -34.59
N ALA A 9 -27.52 -10.89 -35.25
CA ALA A 9 -26.16 -10.30 -35.15
C ALA A 9 -26.02 -9.23 -34.07
N ALA A 10 -27.11 -8.74 -33.48
CA ALA A 10 -27.10 -7.69 -32.48
C ALA A 10 -27.11 -8.17 -31.01
N ALA A 11 -27.27 -9.46 -30.77
CA ALA A 11 -27.35 -10.04 -29.42
C ALA A 11 -26.01 -10.59 -28.89
N PHE A 12 -24.96 -10.63 -29.72
CA PHE A 12 -23.64 -11.17 -29.30
C PHE A 12 -22.58 -10.13 -28.99
N SER A 13 -22.90 -8.83 -29.16
CA SER A 13 -21.96 -7.73 -28.92
C SER A 13 -22.11 -7.02 -27.58
N MET A 14 -23.00 -7.49 -26.68
CA MET A 14 -23.24 -6.84 -25.39
C MET A 14 -22.83 -7.68 -24.16
N ALA A 15 -22.09 -8.77 -24.35
CA ALA A 15 -21.64 -9.63 -23.24
C ALA A 15 -20.12 -9.63 -23.01
N LEU A 16 -19.38 -8.71 -23.63
CA LEU A 16 -17.93 -8.54 -23.42
C LEU A 16 -17.59 -7.15 -22.85
N GLY A 17 -18.53 -6.52 -22.22
CA GLY A 17 -18.36 -5.26 -21.51
C GLY A 17 -18.13 -5.51 -20.02
N SER A 18 -16.91 -5.16 -19.55
CA SER A 18 -16.52 -4.94 -18.15
C SER A 18 -16.32 -6.16 -17.26
N ILE A 19 -15.21 -6.87 -17.46
CA ILE A 19 -14.43 -7.34 -16.32
C ILE A 19 -13.03 -6.69 -16.44
N ALA A 20 -12.97 -5.39 -16.31
CA ALA A 20 -11.75 -4.73 -15.88
C ALA A 20 -11.69 -4.87 -14.35
N MET A 21 -11.41 -6.06 -13.86
CA MET A 21 -10.92 -6.22 -12.50
C MET A 21 -9.49 -5.67 -12.51
N ASN A 22 -9.34 -4.38 -12.19
CA ASN A 22 -8.06 -3.83 -11.78
C ASN A 22 -7.68 -4.48 -10.44
N ALA A 23 -7.24 -5.72 -10.49
CA ALA A 23 -6.71 -6.46 -9.36
C ALA A 23 -5.24 -6.08 -9.18
N SER A 24 -4.97 -4.85 -8.76
CA SER A 24 -3.70 -4.49 -8.15
C SER A 24 -3.65 -5.15 -6.78
N ALA A 25 -2.81 -6.13 -6.59
CA ALA A 25 -2.78 -7.02 -5.43
C ALA A 25 -1.44 -6.96 -4.69
N CYS A 26 -1.03 -5.76 -4.24
CA CYS A 26 0.24 -5.52 -3.56
C CYS A 26 0.30 -6.16 -2.15
N SER A 27 1.50 -6.44 -1.67
CA SER A 27 1.75 -6.95 -0.31
C SER A 27 2.88 -6.17 0.33
N THR A 28 2.72 -5.79 1.60
CA THR A 28 3.78 -5.09 2.37
C THR A 28 3.95 -5.74 3.73
N VAL A 29 5.20 -6.00 4.11
CA VAL A 29 5.61 -6.38 5.45
C VAL A 29 6.56 -5.33 6.02
N VAL A 30 6.36 -4.94 7.29
CA VAL A 30 7.27 -4.04 8.02
C VAL A 30 7.77 -4.76 9.26
N VAL A 31 9.08 -4.72 9.48
CA VAL A 31 9.75 -5.32 10.63
C VAL A 31 10.33 -4.21 11.50
N GLY A 32 9.89 -4.11 12.74
CA GLY A 32 10.41 -3.17 13.71
C GLY A 32 11.85 -3.49 14.15
N LYS A 33 12.54 -2.50 14.73
CA LYS A 33 13.96 -2.59 15.09
C LYS A 33 14.30 -3.73 16.04
N ASP A 34 13.48 -3.91 17.08
CA ASP A 34 13.78 -4.83 18.17
C ASP A 34 13.58 -6.29 17.76
N VAL A 35 12.79 -6.51 16.70
CA VAL A 35 12.52 -7.82 16.12
C VAL A 35 13.28 -8.06 14.82
N SER A 36 14.12 -7.12 14.41
CA SER A 36 15.09 -7.26 13.32
C SER A 36 16.42 -7.83 13.81
N ALA A 37 17.01 -8.74 13.05
CA ALA A 37 18.32 -9.32 13.38
C ALA A 37 19.47 -8.31 13.34
N THR A 38 19.32 -7.27 12.53
CA THR A 38 20.31 -6.18 12.38
C THR A 38 20.01 -4.97 13.27
N GLY A 39 18.87 -4.97 13.97
CA GLY A 39 18.41 -3.79 14.73
C GLY A 39 17.95 -2.64 13.86
N GLN A 40 17.75 -2.86 12.56
CA GLN A 40 17.29 -1.87 11.59
C GLN A 40 15.85 -2.18 11.16
N ILE A 41 15.07 -1.15 10.86
CA ILE A 41 13.74 -1.33 10.29
C ILE A 41 13.88 -1.93 8.89
N MET A 42 13.01 -2.90 8.56
CA MET A 42 12.93 -3.44 7.21
C MET A 42 11.53 -3.30 6.64
N ILE A 43 11.45 -3.02 5.34
CA ILE A 43 10.20 -3.05 4.56
C ILE A 43 10.39 -4.07 3.44
N GLY A 44 9.47 -5.03 3.31
CA GLY A 44 9.33 -5.87 2.12
C GLY A 44 8.05 -5.52 1.39
N HIS A 45 8.10 -5.39 0.05
CA HIS A 45 6.95 -5.02 -0.75
C HIS A 45 6.92 -5.75 -2.08
N ASN A 46 5.73 -6.22 -2.47
CA ASN A 46 5.42 -6.69 -3.82
C ASN A 46 4.49 -5.70 -4.49
N GLU A 47 4.83 -5.32 -5.70
CA GLU A 47 3.92 -4.61 -6.61
C GLU A 47 3.31 -5.61 -7.58
N ASP A 48 1.99 -5.63 -7.61
CA ASP A 48 1.23 -6.58 -8.43
C ASP A 48 0.30 -5.84 -9.39
N ASN A 49 0.23 -6.30 -10.63
CA ASN A 49 -0.70 -5.81 -11.65
C ASN A 49 -1.07 -6.94 -12.62
N ASP A 50 -2.17 -6.80 -13.31
CA ASP A 50 -2.68 -7.80 -14.29
C ASP A 50 -1.91 -7.77 -15.60
N LEU A 51 -1.10 -6.75 -15.83
CA LEU A 51 -0.36 -6.58 -17.08
C LEU A 51 1.08 -7.06 -16.94
N ARG A 52 1.66 -7.49 -18.07
CA ARG A 52 3.11 -7.69 -18.16
C ARG A 52 3.78 -6.33 -18.21
N ILE A 53 4.32 -5.93 -17.07
CA ILE A 53 4.91 -4.61 -16.90
C ILE A 53 6.42 -4.77 -16.77
N VAL A 54 7.14 -3.89 -17.44
CA VAL A 54 8.59 -3.74 -17.28
C VAL A 54 8.82 -2.49 -16.43
N THR A 55 9.59 -2.65 -15.37
CA THR A 55 9.97 -1.52 -14.52
C THR A 55 11.38 -1.08 -14.84
N SER A 56 11.55 0.19 -15.09
CA SER A 56 12.86 0.84 -15.21
C SER A 56 13.24 1.46 -13.87
N GLN A 57 14.55 1.55 -13.65
CA GLN A 57 15.11 2.12 -12.42
C GLN A 57 15.77 3.45 -12.74
N TYR A 58 15.51 4.45 -11.93
CA TYR A 58 16.06 5.79 -12.10
C TYR A 58 16.57 6.34 -10.79
N TRP A 59 17.63 7.12 -10.88
CA TRP A 59 17.95 8.11 -9.89
C TRP A 59 17.48 9.47 -10.41
N VAL A 60 16.61 10.12 -9.64
CA VAL A 60 16.20 11.50 -9.89
C VAL A 60 17.05 12.39 -8.98
N PRO A 61 17.89 13.27 -9.52
CA PRO A 61 18.75 14.12 -8.71
C PRO A 61 17.94 15.15 -7.93
N ALA A 62 18.51 15.59 -6.80
CA ALA A 62 18.03 16.77 -6.07
C ALA A 62 18.00 18.00 -7.00
N ALA A 63 17.06 18.90 -6.77
CA ALA A 63 16.92 20.11 -7.59
C ALA A 63 16.41 21.29 -6.78
N ASP A 64 16.86 22.49 -7.16
CA ASP A 64 16.35 23.77 -6.67
C ASP A 64 15.26 24.29 -7.61
N HIS A 65 14.23 24.88 -7.04
CA HIS A 65 13.05 25.33 -7.74
C HIS A 65 12.78 26.83 -7.58
N LYS A 66 12.14 27.42 -8.58
CA LYS A 66 11.77 28.83 -8.54
C LYS A 66 10.59 29.07 -7.59
N ALA A 67 10.62 30.23 -6.93
CA ALA A 67 9.49 30.64 -6.13
C ALA A 67 8.21 30.74 -6.96
N GLY A 68 7.11 30.17 -6.44
CA GLY A 68 5.81 30.16 -7.11
C GLY A 68 5.63 29.10 -8.20
N GLU A 69 6.62 28.21 -8.39
CA GLU A 69 6.47 27.05 -9.28
C GLU A 69 5.32 26.15 -8.80
N LEU A 70 4.50 25.71 -9.74
CA LEU A 70 3.42 24.77 -9.49
C LEU A 70 3.67 23.49 -10.25
N ILE A 71 3.44 22.36 -9.59
CA ILE A 71 3.62 21.03 -10.17
C ILE A 71 2.34 20.21 -10.12
N THR A 72 2.22 19.27 -11.05
CA THR A 72 1.25 18.18 -10.99
C THR A 72 1.89 16.92 -11.55
N TYR A 73 1.68 15.79 -10.90
CA TYR A 73 2.20 14.49 -11.36
C TYR A 73 1.15 13.60 -12.01
N GLU A 74 -0.09 14.03 -11.99
CA GLU A 74 -1.20 13.31 -12.61
C GLU A 74 -2.09 14.30 -13.35
N PRO A 75 -2.53 13.97 -14.55
CA PRO A 75 -3.52 14.79 -15.28
C PRO A 75 -4.76 15.03 -14.40
N THR A 76 -5.34 16.21 -14.50
CA THR A 76 -6.59 16.58 -13.79
C THR A 76 -6.51 16.69 -12.26
N THR A 77 -5.35 16.47 -11.64
CA THR A 77 -5.15 16.68 -10.21
C THR A 77 -4.70 18.12 -9.89
N ALA A 78 -4.73 18.44 -8.59
CA ALA A 78 -4.37 19.77 -8.10
C ALA A 78 -2.97 20.19 -8.54
N LYS A 79 -2.84 21.48 -8.84
CA LYS A 79 -1.54 22.13 -9.00
C LYS A 79 -0.98 22.48 -7.62
N ILE A 80 0.09 21.81 -7.25
CA ILE A 80 0.67 21.91 -5.92
C ILE A 80 1.88 22.85 -5.96
N PRO A 81 2.00 23.82 -5.04
CA PRO A 81 3.21 24.62 -4.93
C PRO A 81 4.45 23.76 -4.74
N GLN A 82 5.48 23.99 -5.56
CA GLN A 82 6.74 23.31 -5.40
C GLN A 82 7.51 23.88 -4.21
N VAL A 83 8.26 23.01 -3.52
CA VAL A 83 9.17 23.42 -2.46
C VAL A 83 10.43 24.04 -3.07
N PRO A 84 11.17 24.92 -2.34
CA PRO A 84 12.38 25.52 -2.88
C PRO A 84 13.47 24.52 -3.26
N HIS A 85 13.51 23.36 -2.60
CA HIS A 85 14.48 22.31 -2.84
C HIS A 85 13.79 20.94 -2.76
N THR A 86 14.02 20.06 -3.74
CA THR A 86 13.59 18.65 -3.72
C THR A 86 14.79 17.74 -3.56
N TYR A 87 14.63 16.68 -2.75
CA TYR A 87 15.68 15.68 -2.51
C TYR A 87 15.81 14.73 -3.68
N GLY A 88 17.01 14.24 -3.89
CA GLY A 88 17.27 13.15 -4.82
C GLY A 88 16.66 11.84 -4.32
N PHE A 89 16.18 11.01 -5.24
CA PHE A 89 15.56 9.73 -4.89
C PHE A 89 15.77 8.68 -5.96
N TYR A 90 15.88 7.44 -5.49
CA TYR A 90 15.77 6.25 -6.31
C TYR A 90 14.31 5.95 -6.54
N TRP A 91 13.97 5.57 -7.78
CA TRP A 91 12.62 5.32 -8.20
C TRP A 91 12.55 4.18 -9.19
N THR A 92 11.57 3.30 -9.01
CA THR A 92 11.19 2.32 -10.03
C THR A 92 9.97 2.83 -10.75
N GLN A 93 10.07 3.00 -12.06
CA GLN A 93 8.97 3.51 -12.87
C GLN A 93 8.34 2.39 -13.69
N THR A 94 7.05 2.26 -13.56
CA THR A 94 6.21 1.40 -14.38
C THR A 94 5.66 2.19 -15.55
N LEU A 95 5.93 1.76 -16.76
CA LEU A 95 5.34 2.35 -17.96
C LEU A 95 4.11 1.54 -18.35
N HIS A 96 2.94 2.16 -18.23
CA HIS A 96 1.69 1.58 -18.69
C HIS A 96 1.53 1.79 -20.21
N PRO A 97 0.90 0.86 -20.97
CA PRO A 97 0.74 1.01 -22.44
C PRO A 97 0.03 2.28 -22.88
N ASP A 98 -0.80 2.88 -22.04
CA ASP A 98 -1.47 4.15 -22.30
C ASP A 98 -0.63 5.39 -21.97
N GLY A 99 0.65 5.20 -21.67
CA GLY A 99 1.61 6.27 -21.34
C GLY A 99 1.55 6.74 -19.90
N TYR A 100 0.67 6.16 -19.08
CA TYR A 100 0.60 6.48 -17.66
C TYR A 100 1.76 5.83 -16.91
N SER A 101 2.43 6.60 -16.06
CA SER A 101 3.58 6.12 -15.31
C SER A 101 3.30 6.15 -13.81
N PHE A 102 3.49 5.02 -13.14
CA PHE A 102 3.41 4.92 -11.69
C PHE A 102 4.52 4.02 -11.14
N SER A 103 4.79 4.15 -9.85
CA SER A 103 5.73 3.30 -9.12
C SER A 103 5.33 3.23 -7.66
N ASP A 104 5.72 2.16 -7.00
CA ASP A 104 5.48 1.97 -5.57
C ASP A 104 6.76 1.76 -4.74
N GLY A 105 7.93 1.81 -5.37
CA GLY A 105 9.21 1.69 -4.66
C GLY A 105 10.05 2.95 -4.75
N PHE A 106 10.12 3.72 -3.66
CA PHE A 106 10.97 4.91 -3.56
C PHE A 106 11.89 4.82 -2.36
N VAL A 107 13.10 5.34 -2.50
CA VAL A 107 13.97 5.71 -1.38
C VAL A 107 14.69 7.00 -1.74
N ASN A 108 14.67 7.99 -0.85
CA ASN A 108 15.33 9.25 -1.10
C ASN A 108 16.70 9.33 -0.42
N GLU A 109 17.48 10.37 -0.72
CA GLU A 109 18.82 10.59 -0.19
C GLU A 109 18.88 10.79 1.34
N ASN A 110 17.73 11.08 1.98
CA ASN A 110 17.60 11.12 3.43
C ASN A 110 17.33 9.72 4.04
N GLY A 111 17.26 8.68 3.20
CA GLY A 111 16.97 7.31 3.63
C GLY A 111 15.50 7.08 3.98
N VAL A 112 14.58 7.87 3.43
CA VAL A 112 13.14 7.64 3.60
C VAL A 112 12.64 6.73 2.48
N ALA A 113 12.17 5.54 2.84
CA ALA A 113 11.55 4.59 1.92
C ALA A 113 10.02 4.74 1.93
N ILE A 114 9.39 4.60 0.75
CA ILE A 114 7.95 4.74 0.56
C ILE A 114 7.46 3.59 -0.33
N VAL A 115 6.46 2.85 0.13
CA VAL A 115 5.73 1.83 -0.66
C VAL A 115 4.23 1.95 -0.38
N THR A 116 3.38 1.41 -1.25
CA THR A 116 1.92 1.57 -1.08
C THR A 116 1.11 0.33 -1.39
N ASN A 117 -0.07 0.21 -0.77
CA ASN A 117 -1.05 -0.83 -1.05
C ASN A 117 -2.41 -0.20 -1.40
N ASN A 118 -2.99 -0.61 -2.51
CA ASN A 118 -4.36 -0.24 -2.83
C ASN A 118 -5.33 -0.92 -1.84
N CYS A 119 -6.08 -0.10 -1.11
CA CYS A 119 -7.05 -0.54 -0.10
C CYS A 119 -8.44 0.06 -0.38
N ASN A 120 -8.90 -0.03 -1.63
CA ASN A 120 -10.16 0.56 -2.03
C ASN A 120 -11.28 0.22 -1.05
N ASN A 121 -11.99 1.25 -0.62
CA ASN A 121 -13.22 1.13 0.14
C ASN A 121 -14.42 1.54 -0.73
N THR A 122 -15.63 1.34 -0.23
CA THR A 122 -16.87 1.69 -0.94
C THR A 122 -17.43 3.06 -0.59
N PHE A 123 -16.75 3.80 0.29
CA PHE A 123 -17.26 5.09 0.74
C PHE A 123 -16.88 6.17 -0.23
N GLU A 124 -17.90 6.73 -0.90
CA GLU A 124 -17.74 7.87 -1.79
C GLU A 124 -18.32 9.12 -1.12
N GLU A 125 -17.50 10.14 -1.02
CA GLU A 125 -17.98 11.45 -0.63
C GLU A 125 -18.44 12.25 -1.84
N LYS A 126 -19.51 13.00 -1.68
CA LYS A 126 -19.90 14.03 -2.63
C LYS A 126 -18.95 15.23 -2.44
N ASN A 127 -18.38 15.70 -3.52
CA ASN A 127 -17.39 16.79 -3.52
C ASN A 127 -16.17 16.51 -2.62
N PRO A 128 -15.51 15.39 -2.78
CA PRO A 128 -14.45 14.96 -1.86
C PRO A 128 -13.13 15.71 -2.05
N VAL A 129 -12.98 16.56 -3.08
CA VAL A 129 -11.65 17.07 -3.50
C VAL A 129 -11.71 18.55 -3.92
N VAL A 130 -10.57 19.23 -3.76
CA VAL A 130 -10.33 20.62 -4.17
C VAL A 130 -9.31 20.60 -5.33
N ASP A 131 -9.58 21.41 -6.37
CA ASP A 131 -8.73 21.55 -7.56
C ASP A 131 -8.35 20.21 -8.23
N GLY A 132 -9.25 19.23 -8.19
CA GLY A 132 -9.02 17.89 -8.72
C GLY A 132 -8.34 16.94 -7.76
N GLY A 133 -8.01 17.36 -6.53
CA GLY A 133 -7.47 16.51 -5.48
C GLY A 133 -6.03 16.04 -5.70
N VAL A 134 -5.60 15.11 -4.87
CA VAL A 134 -4.29 14.43 -4.98
C VAL A 134 -4.48 12.93 -5.09
N GLY A 135 -3.65 12.28 -5.88
CA GLY A 135 -3.74 10.85 -6.16
C GLY A 135 -2.41 10.13 -5.94
N TYR A 136 -2.02 9.30 -6.88
CA TYR A 136 -0.79 8.51 -6.81
C TYR A 136 0.48 9.38 -6.76
N GLY A 137 0.44 10.60 -7.26
CA GLY A 137 1.54 11.56 -7.20
C GLY A 137 2.02 11.90 -5.79
N ILE A 138 1.20 11.65 -4.74
CA ILE A 138 1.63 11.79 -3.34
C ILE A 138 2.96 11.05 -3.09
N ARG A 139 3.14 9.83 -3.60
CA ARG A 139 4.36 9.02 -3.42
C ARG A 139 5.62 9.78 -3.81
N ARG A 140 5.59 10.39 -4.99
CA ARG A 140 6.70 11.18 -5.49
C ARG A 140 6.90 12.46 -4.68
N LEU A 141 5.81 13.14 -4.28
CA LEU A 141 5.89 14.31 -3.41
C LEU A 141 6.53 13.98 -2.06
N LEU A 142 6.24 12.81 -1.49
CA LEU A 142 6.89 12.34 -0.26
C LEU A 142 8.38 12.09 -0.49
N ALA A 143 8.75 11.41 -1.59
CA ALA A 143 10.15 11.14 -1.92
C ALA A 143 10.94 12.44 -2.12
N GLU A 144 10.37 13.43 -2.80
CA GLU A 144 11.00 14.73 -3.07
C GLU A 144 11.16 15.62 -1.84
N ARG A 145 10.33 15.46 -0.81
CA ARG A 145 10.17 16.47 0.24
C ARG A 145 10.46 15.98 1.66
N ALA A 146 10.36 14.68 1.93
CA ALA A 146 10.50 14.18 3.29
C ALA A 146 11.96 14.01 3.71
N LYS A 147 12.32 14.54 4.89
CA LYS A 147 13.60 14.29 5.55
C LYS A 147 13.56 13.07 6.45
N THR A 148 12.37 12.76 6.96
CA THR A 148 12.13 11.66 7.89
C THR A 148 10.82 10.95 7.53
N ALA A 149 10.59 9.76 8.08
CA ALA A 149 9.31 9.08 7.96
C ALA A 149 8.17 9.92 8.54
N ARG A 150 8.43 10.66 9.63
CA ARG A 150 7.44 11.56 10.21
C ARG A 150 7.11 12.73 9.29
N ASP A 151 8.09 13.36 8.66
CA ASP A 151 7.83 14.40 7.65
C ASP A 151 6.95 13.87 6.52
N ALA A 152 7.18 12.62 6.07
CA ALA A 152 6.35 12.01 5.05
C ALA A 152 4.87 11.87 5.51
N VAL A 153 4.65 11.52 6.78
CA VAL A 153 3.29 11.49 7.38
C VAL A 153 2.65 12.88 7.33
N ASP A 154 3.37 13.90 7.82
CA ASP A 154 2.86 15.26 7.92
C ASP A 154 2.56 15.85 6.53
N ILE A 155 3.45 15.65 5.55
CA ILE A 155 3.24 16.06 4.16
C ILE A 155 2.00 15.36 3.54
N ALA A 156 1.84 14.06 3.75
CA ALA A 156 0.69 13.33 3.23
C ALA A 156 -0.63 13.85 3.83
N ILE A 157 -0.64 14.10 5.15
CA ILE A 157 -1.78 14.66 5.88
C ILE A 157 -2.12 16.05 5.37
N ASP A 158 -1.14 16.94 5.22
CA ASP A 158 -1.36 18.31 4.71
C ASP A 158 -1.95 18.29 3.29
N LEU A 159 -1.41 17.46 2.41
CA LEU A 159 -1.92 17.33 1.04
C LEU A 159 -3.37 16.83 1.01
N VAL A 160 -3.66 15.77 1.78
CA VAL A 160 -5.02 15.20 1.83
C VAL A 160 -5.99 16.15 2.52
N THR A 161 -5.58 16.81 3.59
CA THR A 161 -6.42 17.80 4.28
C THR A 161 -6.75 18.98 3.36
N LYS A 162 -5.79 19.43 2.56
CA LYS A 162 -5.96 20.59 1.69
C LYS A 162 -6.73 20.28 0.41
N TYR A 163 -6.36 19.19 -0.26
CA TYR A 163 -6.85 18.90 -1.61
C TYR A 163 -7.84 17.74 -1.67
N GLY A 164 -7.80 16.83 -0.71
CA GLY A 164 -8.56 15.57 -0.73
C GLY A 164 -7.91 14.50 -1.62
N TYR A 165 -8.06 13.23 -1.23
CA TYR A 165 -7.53 12.06 -1.93
C TYR A 165 -8.55 11.53 -2.95
N ILE A 166 -8.13 11.33 -4.21
CA ILE A 166 -9.06 11.03 -5.31
C ILE A 166 -9.40 9.55 -5.47
N THR A 167 -8.56 8.64 -4.94
CA THR A 167 -8.80 7.20 -5.13
C THR A 167 -9.65 6.60 -4.01
N GLY A 168 -10.12 5.37 -4.22
CA GLY A 168 -11.02 4.69 -3.28
C GLY A 168 -10.42 4.27 -1.94
N GLY A 169 -9.11 4.50 -1.73
CA GLY A 169 -8.40 4.21 -0.50
C GLY A 169 -7.05 3.54 -0.73
N ARG A 170 -6.06 3.90 0.08
CA ARG A 170 -4.69 3.38 -0.01
C ARG A 170 -3.98 3.43 1.33
N THR A 171 -3.11 2.47 1.58
CA THR A 171 -2.15 2.52 2.67
C THR A 171 -0.78 2.88 2.10
N TYR A 172 -0.19 3.97 2.60
CA TYR A 172 1.19 4.35 2.37
C TYR A 172 2.02 3.86 3.55
N THR A 173 3.05 3.09 3.28
CA THR A 173 4.04 2.68 4.28
C THR A 173 5.30 3.49 4.05
N VAL A 174 5.71 4.24 5.06
CA VAL A 174 6.91 5.06 5.04
C VAL A 174 7.83 4.67 6.20
N ALA A 175 9.13 4.63 5.95
CA ALA A 175 10.09 4.35 7.01
C ALA A 175 11.41 5.09 6.77
N ASP A 176 12.06 5.38 7.87
CA ASP A 176 13.46 5.80 7.93
C ASP A 176 14.22 4.97 8.98
N ARG A 177 15.46 5.37 9.29
CA ARG A 177 16.28 4.72 10.32
C ARG A 177 15.67 4.72 11.72
N ASN A 178 14.71 5.60 12.01
CA ASN A 178 14.19 5.79 13.35
C ASN A 178 12.83 5.14 13.56
N GLU A 179 11.96 5.25 12.56
CA GLU A 179 10.58 4.82 12.69
C GLU A 179 9.94 4.44 11.35
N ALA A 180 8.84 3.69 11.44
CA ALA A 180 7.98 3.38 10.31
C ALA A 180 6.54 3.76 10.63
N TRP A 181 5.81 4.22 9.63
CA TRP A 181 4.41 4.59 9.72
C TRP A 181 3.59 3.98 8.60
N GLN A 182 2.34 3.68 8.89
CA GLN A 182 1.34 3.29 7.91
C GLN A 182 0.24 4.34 7.88
N ILE A 183 0.09 5.00 6.73
CA ILE A 183 -0.84 6.11 6.51
C ILE A 183 -1.97 5.58 5.64
N MET A 184 -3.15 5.44 6.20
CA MET A 184 -4.34 4.95 5.52
C MET A 184 -5.19 6.14 5.09
N LEU A 185 -5.26 6.36 3.78
CA LEU A 185 -6.02 7.45 3.17
C LEU A 185 -7.36 6.92 2.67
N LEU A 186 -8.42 7.64 2.99
CA LEU A 186 -9.76 7.44 2.43
C LEU A 186 -9.97 8.41 1.27
N LYS A 187 -10.92 8.11 0.37
CA LYS A 187 -11.36 9.07 -0.62
C LYS A 187 -11.87 10.34 0.08
N GLY A 188 -11.46 11.52 -0.41
CA GLY A 188 -11.73 12.80 0.24
C GLY A 188 -10.65 13.17 1.25
N HIS A 189 -11.03 13.78 2.37
CA HIS A 189 -10.09 14.44 3.30
C HIS A 189 -9.75 13.63 4.56
N ARG A 190 -10.21 12.37 4.66
CA ARG A 190 -10.03 11.57 5.88
C ARG A 190 -8.87 10.62 5.77
N TYR A 191 -8.21 10.45 6.91
CA TYR A 191 -7.02 9.61 7.05
C TYR A 191 -6.88 9.10 8.48
N ILE A 192 -6.09 8.05 8.61
CA ILE A 192 -5.49 7.63 9.88
C ILE A 192 -4.07 7.16 9.61
N ALA A 193 -3.12 7.55 10.46
CA ALA A 193 -1.75 7.08 10.43
C ALA A 193 -1.40 6.41 11.76
N ARG A 194 -0.68 5.28 11.67
CA ARG A 194 -0.21 4.55 12.85
C ARG A 194 1.28 4.27 12.72
N LYS A 195 2.02 4.56 13.79
CA LYS A 195 3.42 4.18 13.94
C LYS A 195 3.53 2.67 14.15
N VAL A 196 4.40 2.02 13.41
CA VAL A 196 4.79 0.62 13.64
C VAL A 196 5.73 0.58 14.83
N GLN A 197 5.42 -0.24 15.83
CA GLN A 197 6.25 -0.33 17.03
C GLN A 197 7.55 -1.09 16.74
N ASN A 198 8.59 -0.82 17.55
CA ASN A 198 9.89 -1.45 17.33
C ASN A 198 9.88 -2.96 17.55
N ASP A 199 8.96 -3.47 18.37
CA ASP A 199 8.87 -4.87 18.77
C ASP A 199 7.81 -5.68 17.99
N GLU A 200 7.31 -5.12 16.86
CA GLU A 200 6.27 -5.78 16.07
C GLU A 200 6.63 -5.93 14.58
N VAL A 201 5.90 -6.84 13.94
CA VAL A 201 5.85 -7.02 12.49
C VAL A 201 4.43 -6.79 12.02
N THR A 202 4.25 -5.97 10.99
CA THR A 202 2.95 -5.77 10.33
C THR A 202 2.92 -6.42 8.96
N TYR A 203 1.74 -6.82 8.50
CA TYR A 203 1.52 -7.26 7.14
C TYR A 203 0.23 -6.65 6.58
N ILE A 204 0.31 -6.10 5.37
CA ILE A 204 -0.82 -5.54 4.64
C ILE A 204 -0.90 -6.17 3.26
N ALA A 205 -2.08 -6.66 2.91
CA ALA A 205 -2.49 -6.97 1.54
C ALA A 205 -3.21 -5.74 0.91
N ASN A 206 -4.32 -5.95 0.22
CA ASN A 206 -5.10 -4.87 -0.39
C ASN A 206 -6.41 -4.57 0.38
N ALA A 207 -6.31 -4.57 1.68
CA ALA A 207 -7.36 -4.15 2.59
C ALA A 207 -6.75 -3.41 3.77
N PHE A 208 -7.47 -2.45 4.32
CA PHE A 208 -7.03 -1.81 5.56
C PHE A 208 -6.91 -2.86 6.67
N ALA A 209 -5.73 -2.95 7.27
CA ALA A 209 -5.42 -3.94 8.30
C ALA A 209 -5.58 -3.38 9.73
N PHE A 210 -5.49 -2.05 9.91
CA PHE A 210 -5.53 -1.44 11.22
C PHE A 210 -6.88 -1.65 11.89
N ASP A 211 -6.91 -2.37 12.99
CA ASP A 211 -8.13 -2.75 13.71
C ASP A 211 -8.43 -1.76 14.83
N LYS A 212 -8.16 -2.13 16.05
CA LYS A 212 -8.49 -1.31 17.23
C LYS A 212 -7.65 -0.05 17.29
N VAL A 213 -8.34 1.08 17.44
CA VAL A 213 -7.72 2.41 17.47
C VAL A 213 -7.70 2.92 18.90
N ASP A 214 -6.51 3.05 19.48
CA ASP A 214 -6.36 3.85 20.70
C ASP A 214 -6.31 5.34 20.30
N VAL A 215 -7.45 6.01 20.50
CA VAL A 215 -7.63 7.43 20.13
C VAL A 215 -6.76 8.38 20.94
N ASN A 216 -6.21 7.93 22.08
CA ASN A 216 -5.36 8.72 22.97
C ASN A 216 -3.86 8.46 22.72
N SER A 217 -3.53 7.51 21.84
CA SER A 217 -2.15 7.18 21.55
C SER A 217 -1.45 8.27 20.73
N LYS A 218 -0.26 8.69 21.17
CA LYS A 218 0.63 9.57 20.40
C LYS A 218 1.17 8.92 19.11
N ASP A 219 1.04 7.62 19.01
CA ASP A 219 1.47 6.82 17.85
C ASP A 219 0.33 6.63 16.82
N VAL A 220 -0.80 7.33 17.04
CA VAL A 220 -1.93 7.40 16.12
C VAL A 220 -2.25 8.84 15.80
N ILE A 221 -2.39 9.16 14.52
CA ILE A 221 -2.81 10.47 14.02
C ILE A 221 -3.99 10.23 13.09
N MET A 222 -5.10 10.93 13.28
CA MET A 222 -6.28 10.76 12.44
C MET A 222 -6.99 12.08 12.19
N SER A 223 -7.77 12.15 11.12
CA SER A 223 -8.62 13.31 10.85
C SER A 223 -9.62 13.49 12.00
N PRO A 224 -9.89 14.75 12.43
CA PRO A 224 -10.68 15.04 13.62
C PRO A 224 -12.08 14.43 13.63
N ASP A 225 -12.68 14.31 12.44
CA ASP A 225 -14.05 13.84 12.25
C ASP A 225 -14.15 12.35 11.85
N LEU A 226 -13.05 11.59 11.88
CA LEU A 226 -13.02 10.21 11.37
C LEU A 226 -14.08 9.32 12.03
N ILE A 227 -14.12 9.29 13.37
CA ILE A 227 -15.05 8.44 14.12
C ILE A 227 -16.50 8.95 13.98
N GLU A 228 -16.70 10.26 14.07
CA GLU A 228 -18.01 10.86 13.89
C GLU A 228 -18.60 10.59 12.51
N HIS A 229 -17.76 10.64 11.47
CA HIS A 229 -18.16 10.27 10.13
C HIS A 229 -18.58 8.80 10.05
N ALA A 230 -17.83 7.88 10.64
CA ALA A 230 -18.21 6.46 10.67
C ALA A 230 -19.56 6.23 11.37
N ILE A 231 -19.82 6.98 12.45
CA ILE A 231 -21.13 6.94 13.15
C ILE A 231 -22.22 7.51 12.25
N LYS A 232 -22.01 8.69 11.69
CA LYS A 232 -23.00 9.40 10.84
C LYS A 232 -23.39 8.59 9.61
N THR A 233 -22.45 7.86 9.04
CA THR A 233 -22.67 7.01 7.86
C THR A 233 -23.17 5.61 8.20
N GLY A 234 -23.33 5.28 9.48
CA GLY A 234 -23.84 3.99 9.94
C GLY A 234 -22.81 2.84 9.87
N HIS A 235 -21.55 3.14 9.67
CA HIS A 235 -20.48 2.15 9.57
C HIS A 235 -19.87 1.79 10.92
N TYR A 236 -20.17 2.57 11.94
CA TYR A 236 -19.81 2.30 13.33
C TYR A 236 -20.91 2.76 14.28
N LYS A 237 -21.20 1.94 15.27
CA LYS A 237 -22.10 2.26 16.36
C LYS A 237 -21.37 1.96 17.67
N PRO A 238 -21.00 2.97 18.47
CA PRO A 238 -20.32 2.75 19.73
C PRO A 238 -21.22 1.99 20.71
N THR A 239 -20.64 1.08 21.48
CA THR A 239 -21.37 0.32 22.52
C THR A 239 -21.90 1.25 23.60
N LYS A 240 -21.16 2.32 23.91
CA LYS A 240 -21.54 3.36 24.85
C LYS A 240 -21.27 4.73 24.23
N ALA A 241 -22.22 5.63 24.32
CA ALA A 241 -22.08 6.98 23.79
C ALA A 241 -20.85 7.69 24.37
N GLY A 242 -20.00 8.23 23.49
CA GLY A 242 -18.76 8.91 23.85
C GLY A 242 -17.58 7.98 24.21
N ASP A 243 -17.78 6.67 24.20
CA ASP A 243 -16.71 5.68 24.35
C ASP A 243 -16.38 5.06 22.98
N TYR A 244 -15.17 5.26 22.51
CA TYR A 244 -14.69 4.79 21.21
C TYR A 244 -13.60 3.71 21.35
N SER A 245 -13.46 3.10 22.51
CA SER A 245 -12.47 2.06 22.81
C SER A 245 -12.66 0.78 21.97
N ASP A 246 -13.87 0.57 21.46
CA ASP A 246 -14.23 -0.55 20.56
C ASP A 246 -14.15 -0.17 19.06
N PHE A 247 -13.70 1.05 18.72
CA PHE A 247 -13.61 1.48 17.34
C PHE A 247 -12.55 0.70 16.58
N SER A 248 -12.98 0.06 15.48
CA SER A 248 -12.12 -0.65 14.53
C SER A 248 -12.11 0.08 13.19
N PHE A 249 -10.97 0.64 12.81
CA PHE A 249 -10.85 1.36 11.54
C PHE A 249 -11.16 0.45 10.34
N ARG A 250 -10.58 -0.77 10.31
CA ARG A 250 -10.83 -1.70 9.19
C ARG A 250 -12.29 -2.12 9.08
N LYS A 251 -13.00 -2.29 10.22
CA LYS A 251 -14.41 -2.66 10.20
C LYS A 251 -15.29 -1.52 9.76
N ALA A 252 -14.95 -0.30 10.16
CA ALA A 252 -15.69 0.89 9.80
C ALA A 252 -15.48 1.33 8.34
N TYR A 253 -14.27 1.14 7.81
CA TYR A 253 -13.88 1.72 6.52
C TYR A 253 -13.46 0.72 5.44
N GLN A 254 -13.50 -0.57 5.71
CA GLN A 254 -13.23 -1.58 4.69
C GLN A 254 -14.40 -2.55 4.60
N PRO A 255 -15.08 -2.65 3.45
CA PRO A 255 -16.18 -3.59 3.26
C PRO A 255 -15.77 -5.02 3.57
N ILE A 256 -16.70 -5.80 4.15
CA ILE A 256 -16.45 -7.19 4.52
C ILE A 256 -16.09 -8.02 3.29
N GLU A 257 -16.73 -7.78 2.15
CA GLU A 257 -16.50 -8.49 0.90
C GLU A 257 -15.04 -8.35 0.45
N ARG A 258 -14.42 -7.20 0.69
CA ARG A 258 -13.03 -6.97 0.34
C ARG A 258 -12.08 -7.57 1.38
N ARG A 259 -12.37 -7.41 2.66
CA ARG A 259 -11.55 -8.02 3.73
C ARG A 259 -11.53 -9.54 3.62
N SER A 260 -12.71 -10.13 3.35
CA SER A 260 -12.91 -11.58 3.28
C SER A 260 -12.61 -12.20 1.92
N ALA A 261 -12.35 -11.39 0.89
CA ALA A 261 -11.99 -11.90 -0.41
C ALA A 261 -10.79 -12.86 -0.30
N ASP A 262 -10.91 -14.03 -0.89
CA ASP A 262 -9.88 -15.08 -0.80
C ASP A 262 -8.47 -14.58 -1.16
N TRP A 263 -8.38 -13.73 -2.16
CA TRP A 263 -7.11 -13.16 -2.60
C TRP A 263 -6.46 -12.21 -1.56
N ASN A 264 -7.23 -11.60 -0.66
CA ASN A 264 -6.71 -10.83 0.49
C ASN A 264 -6.44 -11.73 1.70
N LYS A 265 -7.44 -12.54 2.04
CA LYS A 265 -7.42 -13.43 3.19
C LYS A 265 -6.25 -14.41 3.14
N ASP A 266 -6.08 -15.11 2.01
CA ASP A 266 -5.06 -16.16 1.89
C ASP A 266 -3.64 -15.61 1.93
N ARG A 267 -3.40 -14.41 1.38
CA ARG A 267 -2.10 -13.73 1.50
C ARG A 267 -1.79 -13.36 2.95
N ALA A 268 -2.76 -12.78 3.65
CA ALA A 268 -2.60 -12.46 5.07
C ALA A 268 -2.41 -13.72 5.91
N GLN A 269 -3.18 -14.77 5.66
CA GLN A 269 -3.02 -16.08 6.31
C GLN A 269 -1.60 -16.64 6.10
N THR A 270 -1.11 -16.61 4.85
CA THR A 270 0.25 -17.07 4.52
C THR A 270 1.31 -16.30 5.29
N ALA A 271 1.19 -14.97 5.36
CA ALA A 271 2.13 -14.14 6.10
C ALA A 271 2.12 -14.48 7.60
N TRP A 272 0.94 -14.62 8.19
CA TRP A 272 0.81 -14.95 9.61
C TRP A 272 1.27 -16.35 9.94
N GLU A 273 1.06 -17.34 9.06
CA GLU A 273 1.66 -18.67 9.21
C GLU A 273 3.18 -18.62 9.23
N MET A 274 3.80 -17.89 8.31
CA MET A 274 5.26 -17.76 8.25
C MET A 274 5.84 -17.04 9.48
N LEU A 275 5.10 -16.09 10.05
CA LEU A 275 5.55 -15.28 11.20
C LEU A 275 5.25 -15.93 12.56
N MET A 276 4.16 -16.69 12.68
CA MET A 276 3.69 -17.23 13.96
C MET A 276 3.59 -18.75 14.00
N GLY A 277 3.75 -19.44 12.87
CA GLY A 277 3.59 -20.89 12.78
C GLY A 277 2.16 -21.40 12.97
N LYS A 278 1.14 -20.54 12.86
CA LYS A 278 -0.27 -20.93 13.02
C LYS A 278 -0.91 -21.15 11.65
N GLU A 279 -1.48 -22.31 11.45
CA GLU A 279 -1.99 -22.75 10.14
C GLU A 279 -3.35 -22.16 9.75
N THR A 280 -4.21 -21.80 10.70
CA THR A 280 -5.55 -21.29 10.39
C THR A 280 -5.98 -20.23 11.39
N MET A 281 -6.45 -19.12 10.88
CA MET A 281 -7.03 -18.03 11.68
C MET A 281 -8.32 -17.56 11.03
N ASP A 282 -9.31 -17.23 11.85
CA ASP A 282 -10.44 -16.44 11.39
C ASP A 282 -9.93 -15.07 10.93
N GLN A 283 -10.30 -14.67 9.73
CA GLN A 283 -9.87 -13.39 9.15
C GLN A 283 -10.29 -12.19 9.99
N GLU A 284 -11.43 -12.25 10.69
CA GLU A 284 -11.86 -11.19 11.60
C GLU A 284 -10.98 -11.11 12.86
N ALA A 285 -10.23 -12.19 13.14
CA ALA A 285 -9.24 -12.26 14.20
C ALA A 285 -7.80 -11.99 13.72
N PHE A 286 -7.57 -11.71 12.43
CA PHE A 286 -6.23 -11.35 11.95
C PHE A 286 -5.73 -10.13 12.71
N PRO A 287 -4.57 -10.24 13.37
CA PRO A 287 -3.99 -9.12 14.06
C PRO A 287 -3.51 -8.06 13.04
N TYR A 288 -3.45 -6.81 13.45
CA TYR A 288 -2.75 -5.77 12.70
C TYR A 288 -1.24 -6.00 12.69
N SER A 289 -0.69 -6.45 13.81
CA SER A 289 0.72 -6.73 13.98
C SER A 289 0.92 -7.91 14.92
N VAL A 290 2.11 -8.51 14.85
CA VAL A 290 2.53 -9.60 15.74
C VAL A 290 3.93 -9.35 16.28
N LYS A 291 4.22 -9.93 17.45
CA LYS A 291 5.58 -10.08 17.98
C LYS A 291 6.11 -11.43 17.50
N PRO A 292 7.09 -11.45 16.59
CA PRO A 292 7.62 -12.72 16.08
C PRO A 292 8.42 -13.45 17.18
N THR A 293 8.49 -14.78 17.09
CA THR A 293 9.20 -15.60 18.07
C THR A 293 10.73 -15.56 17.94
N LYS A 294 11.22 -15.05 16.81
CA LYS A 294 12.65 -14.87 16.53
C LYS A 294 12.86 -13.51 15.83
N LYS A 295 14.08 -13.00 15.93
CA LYS A 295 14.48 -11.84 15.12
C LYS A 295 14.53 -12.23 13.63
N LEU A 296 14.02 -11.36 12.79
CA LEU A 296 13.93 -11.57 11.34
C LEU A 296 15.16 -10.99 10.64
N THR A 297 15.64 -11.71 9.65
CA THR A 297 16.70 -11.27 8.72
C THR A 297 16.09 -10.71 7.43
N VAL A 298 16.91 -10.02 6.62
CA VAL A 298 16.53 -9.65 5.24
C VAL A 298 16.04 -10.87 4.46
N SER A 299 16.72 -12.02 4.60
CA SER A 299 16.31 -13.28 3.94
C SER A 299 14.94 -13.78 4.42
N ASP A 300 14.58 -13.58 5.69
CA ASP A 300 13.23 -13.93 6.17
C ASP A 300 12.18 -13.02 5.54
N VAL A 301 12.45 -11.72 5.39
CA VAL A 301 11.56 -10.79 4.68
C VAL A 301 11.42 -11.15 3.20
N GLN A 302 12.52 -11.47 2.52
CA GLN A 302 12.52 -11.95 1.14
C GLN A 302 11.68 -13.24 0.99
N LYS A 303 11.75 -14.17 1.95
CA LYS A 303 10.91 -15.38 1.96
C LYS A 303 9.43 -15.06 2.13
N ILE A 304 9.08 -14.08 2.99
CA ILE A 304 7.68 -13.67 3.19
C ILE A 304 7.11 -13.12 1.88
N VAL A 305 7.79 -12.17 1.23
CA VAL A 305 7.32 -11.61 -0.04
C VAL A 305 7.34 -12.62 -1.20
N SER A 306 8.09 -13.72 -1.07
CA SER A 306 8.09 -14.84 -2.00
C SER A 306 7.05 -15.92 -1.65
N GLY A 307 6.24 -15.72 -0.60
CA GLY A 307 5.34 -16.71 -0.04
C GLY A 307 4.21 -17.15 -0.96
N HIS A 308 3.83 -18.42 -0.86
CA HIS A 308 2.71 -19.00 -1.58
C HIS A 308 1.76 -19.68 -0.62
N TRP A 309 0.46 -19.55 -0.89
CA TRP A 309 -0.58 -20.26 -0.15
C TRP A 309 -0.37 -21.78 -0.26
N LYS A 310 -0.41 -22.49 0.86
CA LYS A 310 -0.36 -23.95 0.87
C LYS A 310 -1.63 -24.51 0.23
N ARG A 311 -1.53 -25.04 -0.97
CA ARG A 311 -2.61 -25.76 -1.62
C ARG A 311 -2.27 -27.24 -1.69
N GLU A 312 -3.26 -28.06 -1.35
CA GLU A 312 -3.23 -29.47 -1.67
C GLU A 312 -3.01 -29.62 -3.19
N ALA A 313 -1.99 -30.35 -3.55
CA ALA A 313 -1.63 -30.72 -4.93
C ALA A 313 -1.74 -29.60 -5.97
N ARG A 314 -0.70 -28.83 -6.15
CA ARG A 314 -0.48 -28.07 -7.38
C ARG A 314 -0.27 -29.08 -8.53
N THR A 315 -1.36 -29.44 -9.19
CA THR A 315 -1.40 -30.48 -10.24
C THR A 315 -0.80 -30.03 -11.57
N SER A 316 -0.46 -28.75 -11.72
CA SER A 316 0.22 -28.23 -12.90
C SER A 316 1.53 -27.60 -12.52
N GLY A 317 2.59 -27.81 -13.31
CA GLY A 317 3.91 -27.21 -13.13
C GLY A 317 3.96 -25.67 -13.26
N PHE A 318 2.82 -25.00 -13.29
CA PHE A 318 2.69 -23.54 -13.33
C PHE A 318 2.37 -23.00 -11.94
N PHE A 319 3.35 -22.36 -11.33
CA PHE A 319 3.29 -21.94 -9.94
C PHE A 319 2.44 -20.69 -9.67
N HIS A 320 2.05 -19.87 -10.54
CA HIS A 320 1.41 -18.59 -10.29
C HIS A 320 0.07 -18.49 -11.01
N GLN A 321 -0.89 -19.30 -10.63
CA GLN A 321 -2.22 -19.31 -11.25
C GLN A 321 -3.25 -18.43 -10.53
N SER A 322 -2.89 -17.77 -9.43
CA SER A 322 -3.86 -17.12 -8.56
C SER A 322 -3.29 -15.89 -7.87
N MET A 323 -4.13 -14.89 -7.71
CA MET A 323 -3.88 -13.70 -6.88
C MET A 323 -3.91 -13.99 -5.38
N ARG A 324 -4.10 -15.25 -4.96
CA ARG A 324 -4.19 -15.68 -3.55
C ARG A 324 -2.83 -15.85 -2.89
N ASP A 325 -1.76 -15.88 -3.67
CA ASP A 325 -0.39 -15.96 -3.18
C ASP A 325 0.19 -14.57 -2.87
N ILE A 326 1.12 -14.45 -1.93
CA ILE A 326 1.86 -13.22 -1.70
C ILE A 326 2.71 -12.92 -2.94
N CYS A 327 3.48 -13.91 -3.42
CA CYS A 327 4.10 -13.87 -4.75
C CYS A 327 3.12 -14.50 -5.74
N ASN A 328 2.34 -13.68 -6.43
CA ASN A 328 1.21 -14.11 -7.26
C ASN A 328 1.48 -13.95 -8.76
N VAL A 329 0.45 -14.27 -9.57
CA VAL A 329 0.54 -14.17 -11.03
C VAL A 329 0.82 -12.75 -11.52
N GLY A 330 0.35 -11.74 -10.79
CA GLY A 330 0.50 -10.31 -11.11
C GLY A 330 1.77 -9.69 -10.57
N THR A 331 2.55 -10.38 -9.71
CA THR A 331 3.78 -9.81 -9.14
C THR A 331 4.81 -9.58 -10.23
N PHE A 332 5.13 -8.32 -10.49
CA PHE A 332 6.11 -7.91 -11.49
C PHE A 332 7.35 -7.24 -10.88
N GLU A 333 7.29 -6.91 -9.60
CA GLU A 333 8.40 -6.34 -8.85
C GLU A 333 8.29 -6.74 -7.37
N SER A 334 9.43 -6.96 -6.73
CA SER A 334 9.55 -7.06 -5.29
C SER A 334 10.77 -6.30 -4.81
N VAL A 335 10.64 -5.63 -3.66
CA VAL A 335 11.73 -4.89 -3.04
C VAL A 335 11.78 -5.18 -1.54
N VAL A 336 13.00 -5.25 -1.00
CA VAL A 336 13.24 -5.24 0.44
C VAL A 336 14.19 -4.09 0.75
N TYR A 337 13.77 -3.16 1.60
CA TYR A 337 14.61 -2.09 2.14
C TYR A 337 15.02 -2.41 3.57
N GLU A 338 16.26 -2.14 3.90
CA GLU A 338 16.80 -2.14 5.25
C GLU A 338 17.31 -0.74 5.58
N MET A 339 16.66 -0.08 6.54
CA MET A 339 16.93 1.31 6.88
C MET A 339 18.21 1.43 7.70
N ASN A 340 19.21 2.16 7.20
CA ASN A 340 20.48 2.33 7.90
C ASN A 340 20.53 3.63 8.72
N ALA A 341 21.36 3.63 9.77
CA ALA A 341 21.63 4.83 10.55
C ALA A 341 22.25 5.95 9.70
N ASP A 342 23.12 5.59 8.75
CA ASP A 342 23.56 6.47 7.67
C ASP A 342 22.59 6.31 6.49
N PRO A 343 21.86 7.37 6.07
CA PRO A 343 20.92 7.30 4.96
C PRO A 343 21.53 6.78 3.66
N LEU A 344 22.78 7.12 3.38
CA LEU A 344 23.50 6.70 2.18
C LEU A 344 23.88 5.21 2.18
N LEU A 345 23.77 4.55 3.33
CA LEU A 345 23.99 3.11 3.50
C LEU A 345 22.67 2.33 3.65
N THR A 346 21.53 2.98 3.45
CA THR A 346 20.24 2.29 3.32
C THR A 346 20.33 1.31 2.15
N ARG A 347 20.03 0.05 2.41
CA ARG A 347 20.18 -1.02 1.42
C ARG A 347 18.83 -1.38 0.82
N GLY A 348 18.83 -1.57 -0.49
CA GLY A 348 17.73 -2.15 -1.24
C GLY A 348 18.12 -3.46 -1.89
N TRP A 349 17.20 -4.43 -1.88
CA TRP A 349 17.27 -5.63 -2.70
C TRP A 349 16.02 -5.71 -3.54
N ARG A 350 16.19 -5.88 -4.82
CA ARG A 350 15.08 -5.86 -5.77
C ARG A 350 15.09 -7.05 -6.71
N THR A 351 13.90 -7.49 -7.09
CA THR A 351 13.66 -8.35 -8.25
C THR A 351 12.77 -7.63 -9.25
N SER A 352 13.03 -7.80 -10.54
CA SER A 352 12.21 -7.23 -11.64
C SER A 352 11.16 -8.20 -12.15
N ALA A 353 10.78 -9.18 -11.33
CA ALA A 353 9.76 -10.18 -11.60
C ALA A 353 9.32 -10.82 -10.27
N ARG A 354 8.71 -12.00 -10.34
CA ARG A 354 8.28 -12.77 -9.18
C ARG A 354 9.45 -13.17 -8.29
N PRO A 355 9.45 -12.79 -7.02
CA PRO A 355 10.59 -13.01 -6.12
C PRO A 355 10.91 -14.47 -5.83
N CYS A 356 10.00 -15.40 -6.09
CA CYS A 356 10.29 -16.84 -5.97
C CYS A 356 11.01 -17.42 -7.19
N GLN A 357 11.09 -16.69 -8.31
CA GLN A 357 11.70 -17.13 -9.57
C GLN A 357 12.94 -16.34 -9.96
N THR A 358 13.11 -15.15 -9.40
CA THR A 358 14.20 -14.24 -9.70
C THR A 358 14.97 -13.88 -8.44
N PRO A 359 16.30 -13.79 -8.51
CA PRO A 359 17.09 -13.40 -7.35
C PRO A 359 16.84 -11.93 -6.98
N PHE A 360 16.94 -11.65 -5.70
CA PHE A 360 17.03 -10.28 -5.20
C PHE A 360 18.44 -9.74 -5.47
N VAL A 361 18.52 -8.67 -6.22
CA VAL A 361 19.77 -7.98 -6.55
C VAL A 361 19.91 -6.75 -5.64
N PRO A 362 21.03 -6.58 -4.93
CA PRO A 362 21.26 -5.38 -4.12
C PRO A 362 21.49 -4.15 -4.99
N PHE A 363 21.10 -3.00 -4.48
CA PHE A 363 21.32 -1.67 -5.10
C PHE A 363 21.52 -0.59 -4.06
#